data_6c2c3ed28c6d45f38f57458a5ac3a9d5
#
_entry.id   6c2c3ed28c6d45f38f57458a5ac3a9d5
#
_cell.length_a   1.000
_cell.length_b   1.000
_cell.length_c   1.000
_cell.angle_alpha   90.00
_cell.angle_beta   90.00
_cell.angle_gamma   90.00
#
_symmetry.space_group_name_H-M   'P 1'
#
loop_
_entity.id
_entity.type
_entity.pdbx_description
1 polymer ?
#
loop_
_entity_poly.entity_id
_entity_poly.type
_entity_poly.pdbx_seq_one_letter_code
_entity_poly.pdbx_strand_id
1 'polypeptide(L)'
;MPTEPASATTEHSPPDGPPRAVLIAAVVLAVVAVGVVLGIAATRRTPAQPVAIASVPAPQADSPECGRLLGALPGALGDFQRATALDPVPAGTAAYRAGTGGDAVILRCGLDRPAEFVIGRPIQMVNQVQWFRLDDPDTDRSTWVSVDRPVYVALTLPTGSGPTPIQTMSDLIARTMPGVAVKPGPAR
;
A
#
# COMPACT_ATOMS: atom_id res chain seq x y z
N MET A 1 48.69 87.49 20.22
CA MET A 1 48.18 86.14 20.63
C MET A 1 47.33 85.65 19.49
N PRO A 2 47.75 84.66 18.69
CA PRO A 2 46.96 84.02 17.66
C PRO A 2 46.35 82.72 18.15
N THR A 3 45.09 82.58 17.96
CA THR A 3 44.28 81.41 18.30
C THR A 3 44.42 80.33 17.20
N GLU A 4 44.79 79.16 17.61
CA GLU A 4 45.00 77.97 16.81
C GLU A 4 43.66 77.30 16.47
N PRO A 5 43.40 76.89 15.23
CA PRO A 5 42.17 76.14 14.94
C PRO A 5 42.37 74.67 15.19
N ALA A 6 41.46 74.08 15.98
CA ALA A 6 41.39 72.68 16.24
C ALA A 6 41.01 71.90 14.96
N SER A 7 41.86 70.97 14.53
CA SER A 7 41.64 70.03 13.49
C SER A 7 40.64 68.95 13.98
N ALA A 8 39.45 68.93 13.42
CA ALA A 8 38.52 67.87 13.64
C ALA A 8 38.92 66.61 12.80
N THR A 9 39.41 65.61 13.49
CA THR A 9 39.64 64.26 12.88
C THR A 9 38.31 63.57 12.67
N THR A 10 37.92 63.40 11.43
CA THR A 10 36.73 62.60 11.03
C THR A 10 37.14 61.14 11.21
N GLU A 11 36.70 60.50 12.25
CA GLU A 11 36.80 59.06 12.44
C GLU A 11 35.84 58.38 11.44
N HIS A 12 36.43 57.77 10.43
CA HIS A 12 35.71 56.91 9.48
C HIS A 12 35.56 55.55 10.12
N SER A 13 34.40 55.28 10.76
CA SER A 13 34.04 53.93 11.23
C SER A 13 33.85 53.03 10.01
N PRO A 14 34.55 51.89 9.94
CA PRO A 14 34.31 50.91 8.90
C PRO A 14 32.91 50.32 9.07
N PRO A 15 32.18 49.99 7.97
CA PRO A 15 30.85 49.39 8.06
C PRO A 15 31.00 48.00 8.68
N ASP A 16 30.55 47.82 9.93
CA ASP A 16 30.45 46.54 10.60
C ASP A 16 29.35 45.68 9.96
N GLY A 17 29.77 44.82 9.05
CA GLY A 17 28.87 43.78 8.48
C GLY A 17 29.53 43.07 7.31
N PRO A 18 29.26 41.76 7.13
CA PRO A 18 29.79 41.06 5.99
C PRO A 18 29.24 41.66 4.70
N PRO A 19 30.04 41.72 3.63
CA PRO A 19 29.61 42.31 2.36
C PRO A 19 28.36 41.62 1.84
N ARG A 20 27.38 42.36 1.36
CA ARG A 20 26.10 41.86 0.87
C ARG A 20 26.23 40.67 -0.10
N ALA A 21 27.33 40.64 -0.87
CA ALA A 21 27.62 39.52 -1.76
C ALA A 21 27.86 38.18 -1.01
N VAL A 22 28.50 38.23 0.16
CA VAL A 22 28.72 37.03 1.00
C VAL A 22 27.42 36.53 1.61
N LEU A 23 26.53 37.43 2.03
CA LEU A 23 25.21 37.06 2.52
C LEU A 23 24.35 36.41 1.42
N ILE A 24 24.34 36.98 0.23
CA ILE A 24 23.63 36.43 -0.92
C ILE A 24 24.21 35.06 -1.28
N ALA A 25 25.52 34.91 -1.34
CA ALA A 25 26.16 33.62 -1.63
C ALA A 25 25.82 32.57 -0.58
N ALA A 26 25.79 32.91 0.70
CA ALA A 26 25.44 32.02 1.80
C ALA A 26 23.97 31.57 1.69
N VAL A 27 23.03 32.45 1.36
CA VAL A 27 21.61 32.12 1.17
C VAL A 27 21.43 31.22 -0.03
N VAL A 28 22.07 31.51 -1.16
CA VAL A 28 22.00 30.66 -2.36
C VAL A 28 22.52 29.26 -2.06
N LEU A 29 23.65 29.14 -1.35
CA LEU A 29 24.25 27.87 -1.01
C LEU A 29 23.34 27.06 -0.05
N ALA A 30 22.72 27.74 0.92
CA ALA A 30 21.72 27.11 1.81
C ALA A 30 20.50 26.59 1.06
N VAL A 31 19.95 27.37 0.13
CA VAL A 31 18.80 26.97 -0.70
C VAL A 31 19.15 25.77 -1.58
N VAL A 32 20.34 25.79 -2.21
CA VAL A 32 20.81 24.64 -3.02
C VAL A 32 21.00 23.41 -2.14
N ALA A 33 21.61 23.53 -0.95
CA ALA A 33 21.79 22.42 -0.04
C ALA A 33 20.45 21.82 0.41
N VAL A 34 19.47 22.65 0.75
CA VAL A 34 18.11 22.20 1.10
C VAL A 34 17.45 21.52 -0.08
N GLY A 35 17.57 22.07 -1.30
CA GLY A 35 17.03 21.46 -2.51
C GLY A 35 17.64 20.09 -2.78
N VAL A 36 18.94 19.93 -2.62
CA VAL A 36 19.65 18.64 -2.79
C VAL A 36 19.19 17.64 -1.72
N VAL A 37 19.09 18.04 -0.46
CA VAL A 37 18.62 17.17 0.63
C VAL A 37 17.18 16.71 0.40
N LEU A 38 16.29 17.62 0.01
CA LEU A 38 14.90 17.29 -0.32
C LEU A 38 14.82 16.38 -1.56
N GLY A 39 15.63 16.61 -2.57
CA GLY A 39 15.73 15.75 -3.76
C GLY A 39 16.18 14.34 -3.40
N ILE A 40 17.23 14.20 -2.59
CA ILE A 40 17.72 12.89 -2.11
C ILE A 40 16.66 12.23 -1.22
N ALA A 41 15.99 12.96 -0.33
CA ALA A 41 14.93 12.42 0.52
C ALA A 41 13.74 11.91 -0.31
N ALA A 42 13.33 12.63 -1.35
CA ALA A 42 12.26 12.23 -2.25
C ALA A 42 12.62 10.97 -3.08
N THR A 43 13.90 10.74 -3.38
CA THR A 43 14.35 9.55 -4.12
C THR A 43 14.65 8.35 -3.21
N ARG A 44 14.85 8.55 -1.91
CA ARG A 44 15.02 7.47 -0.94
C ARG A 44 13.66 6.81 -0.67
N ARG A 45 13.32 5.81 -1.48
CA ARG A 45 12.23 4.88 -1.16
C ARG A 45 12.67 4.08 0.07
N THR A 46 12.02 4.31 1.20
CA THR A 46 12.17 3.40 2.35
C THR A 46 11.77 2.01 1.88
N PRO A 47 12.60 0.98 2.02
CA PRO A 47 12.22 -0.39 1.64
C PRO A 47 10.93 -0.74 2.38
N ALA A 48 9.89 -1.10 1.64
CA ALA A 48 8.64 -1.56 2.26
C ALA A 48 8.94 -2.84 3.04
N GLN A 49 8.51 -2.89 4.30
CA GLN A 49 8.71 -4.09 5.12
C GLN A 49 7.94 -5.26 4.50
N PRO A 50 8.54 -6.47 4.41
CA PRO A 50 7.84 -7.65 3.96
C PRO A 50 6.58 -7.92 4.79
N VAL A 51 5.56 -8.47 4.15
CA VAL A 51 4.27 -8.81 4.78
C VAL A 51 4.32 -10.25 5.26
N ALA A 52 4.14 -10.47 6.55
CA ALA A 52 3.92 -11.81 7.09
C ALA A 52 2.52 -12.29 6.70
N ILE A 53 2.43 -13.44 6.02
CA ILE A 53 1.17 -14.07 5.64
C ILE A 53 1.02 -15.35 6.48
N ALA A 54 0.01 -15.38 7.36
CA ALA A 54 -0.30 -16.56 8.13
C ALA A 54 -0.68 -17.73 7.19
N SER A 55 -0.11 -18.91 7.45
CA SER A 55 -0.44 -20.12 6.70
C SER A 55 -1.84 -20.59 7.05
N VAL A 56 -2.64 -20.86 6.02
CA VAL A 56 -4.00 -21.42 6.11
C VAL A 56 -4.07 -22.58 5.11
N PRO A 57 -4.81 -23.66 5.41
CA PRO A 57 -5.00 -24.75 4.46
C PRO A 57 -5.57 -24.24 3.14
N ALA A 58 -4.85 -24.51 2.05
CA ALA A 58 -5.22 -24.13 0.71
C ALA A 58 -4.91 -25.31 -0.26
N PRO A 59 -5.74 -26.37 -0.23
CA PRO A 59 -5.44 -27.61 -0.95
C PRO A 59 -5.44 -27.44 -2.48
N GLN A 60 -6.01 -26.38 -3.00
CA GLN A 60 -6.06 -26.07 -4.43
C GLN A 60 -5.14 -24.88 -4.80
N ALA A 61 -4.17 -24.51 -3.94
CA ALA A 61 -3.26 -23.39 -4.19
C ALA A 61 -2.45 -23.56 -5.49
N ASP A 62 -2.10 -24.81 -5.84
CA ASP A 62 -1.31 -25.14 -7.03
C ASP A 62 -2.18 -25.43 -8.27
N SER A 63 -3.51 -25.17 -8.21
CA SER A 63 -4.40 -25.35 -9.35
C SER A 63 -4.05 -24.42 -10.52
N PRO A 64 -4.36 -24.81 -11.77
CA PRO A 64 -4.16 -23.94 -12.93
C PRO A 64 -4.91 -22.61 -12.82
N GLU A 65 -6.06 -22.60 -12.13
CA GLU A 65 -6.88 -21.42 -11.85
C GLU A 65 -6.10 -20.41 -10.99
N CYS A 66 -5.52 -20.88 -9.88
CA CYS A 66 -4.69 -20.06 -9.02
C CYS A 66 -3.43 -19.57 -9.74
N GLY A 67 -2.79 -20.44 -10.52
CA GLY A 67 -1.62 -20.06 -11.33
C GLY A 67 -1.93 -18.91 -12.30
N ARG A 68 -3.07 -18.99 -13.03
CA ARG A 68 -3.50 -17.91 -13.94
C ARG A 68 -3.82 -16.62 -13.20
N LEU A 69 -4.51 -16.68 -12.05
CA LEU A 69 -4.84 -15.52 -11.25
C LEU A 69 -3.57 -14.83 -10.74
N LEU A 70 -2.68 -15.60 -10.11
CA LEU A 70 -1.43 -15.06 -9.53
C LEU A 70 -0.51 -14.46 -10.60
N GLY A 71 -0.42 -15.09 -11.77
CA GLY A 71 0.36 -14.58 -12.90
C GLY A 71 -0.20 -13.30 -13.52
N ALA A 72 -1.50 -13.05 -13.36
CA ALA A 72 -2.17 -11.85 -13.89
C ALA A 72 -2.34 -10.72 -12.86
N LEU A 73 -1.82 -10.89 -11.64
CA LEU A 73 -1.97 -9.90 -10.57
C LEU A 73 -1.33 -8.56 -10.94
N PRO A 74 -2.04 -7.44 -10.76
CA PRO A 74 -1.50 -6.11 -11.05
C PRO A 74 -0.45 -5.69 -10.02
N GLY A 75 0.34 -4.68 -10.35
CA GLY A 75 1.30 -4.05 -9.43
C GLY A 75 0.65 -3.27 -8.30
N ALA A 76 -0.64 -2.93 -8.43
CA ALA A 76 -1.39 -2.18 -7.42
C ALA A 76 -2.87 -2.57 -7.40
N LEU A 77 -3.49 -2.45 -6.22
CA LEU A 77 -4.93 -2.54 -5.97
C LEU A 77 -5.39 -1.22 -5.33
N GLY A 78 -5.79 -0.25 -6.15
CA GLY A 78 -6.00 1.11 -5.68
C GLY A 78 -4.71 1.69 -5.09
N ASP A 79 -4.77 2.17 -3.85
CA ASP A 79 -3.63 2.75 -3.13
C ASP A 79 -2.63 1.71 -2.60
N PHE A 80 -2.96 0.41 -2.68
CA PHE A 80 -2.12 -0.67 -2.20
C PHE A 80 -1.18 -1.17 -3.30
N GLN A 81 0.13 -1.01 -3.09
CA GLN A 81 1.18 -1.50 -3.99
C GLN A 81 1.52 -2.95 -3.69
N ARG A 82 1.94 -3.72 -4.71
CA ARG A 82 2.43 -5.08 -4.53
C ARG A 82 3.56 -5.09 -3.50
N ALA A 83 3.42 -5.93 -2.48
CA ALA A 83 4.39 -6.06 -1.40
C ALA A 83 5.08 -7.44 -1.46
N THR A 84 6.34 -7.46 -1.03
CA THR A 84 7.06 -8.72 -0.82
C THR A 84 6.48 -9.42 0.41
N ALA A 85 6.18 -10.71 0.28
CA ALA A 85 5.81 -11.53 1.42
C ALA A 85 7.06 -12.00 2.16
N LEU A 86 6.94 -12.18 3.47
CA LEU A 86 8.01 -12.72 4.31
C LEU A 86 8.06 -14.24 4.15
N ASP A 87 9.26 -14.78 4.02
CA ASP A 87 9.47 -16.23 3.95
C ASP A 87 9.20 -16.93 5.31
N PRO A 88 8.63 -18.14 5.31
CA PRO A 88 8.14 -18.90 4.16
C PRO A 88 6.82 -18.38 3.62
N VAL A 89 6.77 -18.12 2.30
CA VAL A 89 5.57 -17.62 1.64
C VAL A 89 4.61 -18.79 1.38
N PRO A 90 3.36 -18.76 1.93
CA PRO A 90 2.40 -19.81 1.64
C PRO A 90 2.01 -19.84 0.15
N ALA A 91 1.85 -21.04 -0.41
CA ALA A 91 1.40 -21.20 -1.80
C ALA A 91 0.05 -20.52 -2.04
N GLY A 92 -0.17 -20.06 -3.26
CA GLY A 92 -1.42 -19.41 -3.64
C GLY A 92 -1.65 -18.02 -3.05
N THR A 93 -0.61 -17.36 -2.49
CA THR A 93 -0.79 -16.08 -1.78
C THR A 93 -0.11 -14.91 -2.47
N ALA A 94 -0.63 -13.72 -2.16
CA ALA A 94 -0.03 -12.46 -2.53
C ALA A 94 -0.38 -11.37 -1.51
N ALA A 95 0.49 -10.36 -1.39
CA ALA A 95 0.27 -9.23 -0.50
C ALA A 95 0.38 -7.90 -1.23
N TYR A 96 -0.38 -6.92 -0.73
CA TYR A 96 -0.30 -5.52 -1.14
C TYR A 96 -0.32 -4.64 0.11
N ARG A 97 0.31 -3.47 0.06
CA ARG A 97 0.38 -2.55 1.19
C ARG A 97 0.24 -1.10 0.74
N ALA A 98 -0.44 -0.31 1.54
CA ALA A 98 -0.49 1.14 1.38
C ALA A 98 0.70 1.78 2.11
N GLY A 99 1.55 2.51 1.38
CA GLY A 99 2.74 3.15 1.95
C GLY A 99 3.73 2.18 2.59
N THR A 100 4.51 2.66 3.56
CA THR A 100 5.64 1.91 4.13
C THR A 100 5.32 1.11 5.40
N GLY A 101 4.17 1.32 6.03
CA GLY A 101 3.84 0.72 7.33
C GLY A 101 2.35 0.45 7.58
N GLY A 102 1.49 0.65 6.58
CA GLY A 102 0.05 0.40 6.70
C GLY A 102 -0.30 -1.08 6.71
N ASP A 103 -1.54 -1.36 7.08
CA ASP A 103 -2.12 -2.70 7.01
C ASP A 103 -2.08 -3.27 5.60
N ALA A 104 -1.86 -4.58 5.49
CA ALA A 104 -1.74 -5.24 4.22
C ALA A 104 -3.09 -5.80 3.75
N VAL A 105 -3.33 -5.71 2.44
CA VAL A 105 -4.31 -6.52 1.72
C VAL A 105 -3.67 -7.86 1.40
N ILE A 106 -4.32 -8.95 1.75
CA ILE A 106 -3.81 -10.30 1.55
C ILE A 106 -4.76 -11.08 0.63
N LEU A 107 -4.21 -11.60 -0.45
CA LEU A 107 -4.88 -12.54 -1.35
C LEU A 107 -4.49 -13.96 -0.98
N ARG A 108 -5.48 -14.87 -1.00
CA ARG A 108 -5.27 -16.32 -0.91
C ARG A 108 -6.13 -17.01 -1.96
N CYS A 109 -5.55 -17.92 -2.71
CA CYS A 109 -6.23 -18.72 -3.73
C CYS A 109 -6.14 -20.20 -3.39
N GLY A 110 -7.21 -20.94 -3.70
CA GLY A 110 -7.23 -22.40 -3.54
C GLY A 110 -7.69 -22.85 -2.16
N LEU A 111 -8.39 -22.01 -1.43
CA LEU A 111 -8.95 -22.33 -0.11
C LEU A 111 -10.08 -23.35 -0.21
N ASP A 112 -10.37 -23.99 0.91
CA ASP A 112 -11.63 -24.71 1.09
C ASP A 112 -12.82 -23.75 1.23
N ARG A 113 -14.05 -24.31 1.04
CA ARG A 113 -15.27 -23.53 1.29
C ARG A 113 -15.31 -23.09 2.76
N PRO A 114 -15.52 -21.79 3.04
CA PRO A 114 -15.70 -21.34 4.41
C PRO A 114 -16.83 -22.10 5.13
N ALA A 115 -16.60 -22.49 6.37
CA ALA A 115 -17.57 -23.26 7.15
C ALA A 115 -18.87 -22.46 7.40
N GLU A 116 -18.75 -21.14 7.46
CA GLU A 116 -19.85 -20.19 7.65
C GLU A 116 -20.66 -19.95 6.38
N PHE A 117 -20.14 -20.34 5.21
CA PHE A 117 -20.83 -20.19 3.94
C PHE A 117 -21.85 -21.33 3.76
N VAL A 118 -23.04 -21.14 4.32
CA VAL A 118 -24.17 -22.09 4.33
C VAL A 118 -25.41 -21.46 3.67
N ILE A 119 -26.39 -22.29 3.35
CA ILE A 119 -27.68 -21.85 2.79
C ILE A 119 -28.30 -20.76 3.68
N GLY A 120 -28.76 -19.67 3.06
CA GLY A 120 -29.37 -18.54 3.76
C GLY A 120 -28.38 -17.45 4.19
N ARG A 121 -27.09 -17.65 4.05
CA ARG A 121 -26.11 -16.58 4.33
C ARG A 121 -26.07 -15.58 3.17
N PRO A 122 -25.99 -14.26 3.46
CA PRO A 122 -25.95 -13.24 2.43
C PRO A 122 -24.65 -13.30 1.63
N ILE A 123 -24.77 -13.08 0.34
CA ILE A 123 -23.64 -12.87 -0.59
C ILE A 123 -23.81 -11.51 -1.27
N GLN A 124 -22.71 -10.93 -1.70
CA GLN A 124 -22.67 -9.63 -2.36
C GLN A 124 -22.07 -9.77 -3.75
N MET A 125 -22.68 -9.14 -4.74
CA MET A 125 -22.14 -9.05 -6.09
C MET A 125 -21.21 -7.83 -6.16
N VAL A 126 -19.94 -8.03 -6.53
CA VAL A 126 -19.04 -6.95 -6.88
C VAL A 126 -18.58 -7.18 -8.31
N ASN A 127 -18.95 -6.27 -9.20
CA ASN A 127 -18.82 -6.43 -10.65
C ASN A 127 -19.44 -7.77 -11.10
N GLN A 128 -18.64 -8.75 -11.56
CA GLN A 128 -19.12 -10.05 -12.06
C GLN A 128 -18.78 -11.22 -11.13
N VAL A 129 -18.49 -10.96 -9.86
CA VAL A 129 -18.10 -11.99 -8.87
C VAL A 129 -19.00 -11.91 -7.66
N GLN A 130 -19.46 -13.08 -7.21
CA GLN A 130 -20.23 -13.22 -5.99
C GLN A 130 -19.30 -13.50 -4.82
N TRP A 131 -19.43 -12.66 -3.77
CA TRP A 131 -18.58 -12.68 -2.60
C TRP A 131 -19.37 -13.00 -1.34
N PHE A 132 -18.83 -13.90 -0.54
CA PHE A 132 -19.23 -14.12 0.83
C PHE A 132 -18.27 -13.35 1.75
N ARG A 133 -18.82 -12.50 2.61
CA ARG A 133 -18.02 -11.65 3.51
C ARG A 133 -18.00 -12.24 4.91
N LEU A 134 -16.80 -12.31 5.48
CA LEU A 134 -16.48 -12.62 6.87
C LEU A 134 -15.88 -11.39 7.51
N ASP A 135 -16.52 -10.88 8.55
CA ASP A 135 -15.98 -9.79 9.37
C ASP A 135 -15.27 -10.38 10.57
N ASP A 136 -14.08 -9.90 10.84
CA ASP A 136 -13.30 -10.25 12.03
C ASP A 136 -13.35 -9.05 12.98
N PRO A 137 -14.15 -9.12 14.06
CA PRO A 137 -14.33 -8.00 14.98
C PRO A 137 -13.06 -7.68 15.79
N ASP A 138 -12.15 -8.66 15.91
CA ASP A 138 -10.94 -8.52 16.76
C ASP A 138 -9.77 -7.90 16.00
N THR A 139 -9.78 -7.94 14.66
CA THR A 139 -8.63 -7.50 13.84
C THR A 139 -8.91 -6.30 12.95
N ASP A 140 -10.10 -5.71 13.03
CA ASP A 140 -10.53 -4.57 12.21
C ASP A 140 -10.35 -4.83 10.70
N ARG A 141 -10.64 -6.07 10.27
CA ARG A 141 -10.48 -6.57 8.91
C ARG A 141 -11.73 -7.29 8.43
N SER A 142 -11.94 -7.31 7.13
CA SER A 142 -12.92 -8.17 6.49
C SER A 142 -12.27 -9.08 5.45
N THR A 143 -12.69 -10.34 5.43
CA THR A 143 -12.27 -11.30 4.41
C THR A 143 -13.43 -11.57 3.47
N TRP A 144 -13.20 -11.32 2.20
CA TRP A 144 -14.14 -11.55 1.11
C TRP A 144 -13.73 -12.80 0.36
N VAL A 145 -14.61 -13.79 0.26
CA VAL A 145 -14.35 -15.06 -0.42
C VAL A 145 -15.23 -15.16 -1.65
N SER A 146 -14.63 -15.32 -2.83
CA SER A 146 -15.40 -15.57 -4.08
C SER A 146 -16.04 -16.95 -4.02
N VAL A 147 -17.36 -17.01 -4.27
CA VAL A 147 -18.14 -18.24 -4.07
C VAL A 147 -18.75 -18.81 -5.36
N ASP A 148 -18.48 -18.17 -6.47
CA ASP A 148 -18.99 -18.52 -7.81
C ASP A 148 -17.86 -18.79 -8.81
N ARG A 149 -16.74 -19.33 -8.34
CA ARG A 149 -15.58 -19.69 -9.16
C ARG A 149 -15.14 -21.13 -8.88
N PRO A 150 -14.39 -21.76 -9.80
CA PRO A 150 -13.93 -23.15 -9.64
C PRO A 150 -13.10 -23.38 -8.38
N VAL A 151 -12.37 -22.35 -7.93
CA VAL A 151 -11.61 -22.35 -6.68
C VAL A 151 -12.01 -21.14 -5.82
N TYR A 152 -11.98 -21.29 -4.51
CA TYR A 152 -12.24 -20.18 -3.60
C TYR A 152 -11.03 -19.26 -3.53
N VAL A 153 -11.28 -17.97 -3.74
CA VAL A 153 -10.27 -16.90 -3.61
C VAL A 153 -10.69 -15.99 -2.49
N ALA A 154 -9.83 -15.81 -1.50
CA ALA A 154 -10.06 -14.88 -0.41
C ALA A 154 -9.23 -13.61 -0.56
N LEU A 155 -9.85 -12.46 -0.32
CA LEU A 155 -9.23 -11.15 -0.23
C LEU A 155 -9.50 -10.56 1.15
N THR A 156 -8.47 -10.50 1.99
CA THR A 156 -8.55 -9.87 3.31
C THR A 156 -8.18 -8.40 3.19
N LEU A 157 -9.10 -7.54 3.58
CA LEU A 157 -9.04 -6.09 3.45
C LEU A 157 -9.04 -5.44 4.85
N PRO A 158 -8.15 -4.49 5.13
CA PRO A 158 -8.26 -3.64 6.31
C PRO A 158 -9.48 -2.72 6.20
N THR A 159 -10.03 -2.33 7.35
CA THR A 159 -11.10 -1.33 7.42
C THR A 159 -10.64 -0.03 6.76
N GLY A 160 -11.54 0.61 6.02
CA GLY A 160 -11.24 1.86 5.32
C GLY A 160 -10.47 1.71 4.00
N SER A 161 -10.20 0.48 3.52
CA SER A 161 -9.51 0.24 2.23
C SER A 161 -10.30 0.73 0.99
N GLY A 162 -11.55 1.14 1.17
CA GLY A 162 -12.41 1.56 0.06
C GLY A 162 -12.81 0.39 -0.87
N PRO A 163 -13.60 0.68 -1.91
CA PRO A 163 -14.11 -0.35 -2.82
C PRO A 163 -13.12 -0.78 -3.90
N THR A 164 -12.12 0.04 -4.22
CA THR A 164 -11.23 -0.19 -5.37
C THR A 164 -10.49 -1.53 -5.33
N PRO A 165 -9.92 -1.98 -4.20
CA PRO A 165 -9.20 -3.25 -4.16
C PRO A 165 -10.08 -4.45 -4.55
N ILE A 166 -11.30 -4.55 -3.99
CA ILE A 166 -12.20 -5.67 -4.29
C ILE A 166 -12.77 -5.58 -5.71
N GLN A 167 -13.04 -4.38 -6.23
CA GLN A 167 -13.51 -4.19 -7.61
C GLN A 167 -12.43 -4.62 -8.61
N THR A 168 -11.20 -4.16 -8.43
CA THR A 168 -10.06 -4.54 -9.27
C THR A 168 -9.83 -6.06 -9.24
N MET A 169 -9.92 -6.67 -8.06
CA MET A 169 -9.78 -8.11 -7.92
C MET A 169 -10.95 -8.87 -8.57
N SER A 170 -12.18 -8.38 -8.45
CA SER A 170 -13.35 -8.96 -9.10
C SER A 170 -13.20 -8.98 -10.63
N ASP A 171 -12.75 -7.86 -11.21
CA ASP A 171 -12.51 -7.78 -12.65
C ASP A 171 -11.43 -8.75 -13.11
N LEU A 172 -10.37 -8.90 -12.31
CA LEU A 172 -9.29 -9.83 -12.60
C LEU A 172 -9.77 -11.28 -12.53
N ILE A 173 -10.49 -11.65 -11.46
CA ILE A 173 -11.07 -12.99 -11.30
C ILE A 173 -12.02 -13.31 -12.45
N ALA A 174 -12.88 -12.38 -12.84
CA ALA A 174 -13.81 -12.58 -13.95
C ALA A 174 -13.11 -12.84 -15.30
N ARG A 175 -11.93 -12.25 -15.51
CA ARG A 175 -11.12 -12.47 -16.72
C ARG A 175 -10.30 -13.75 -16.70
N THR A 176 -9.94 -14.25 -15.51
CA THR A 176 -9.03 -15.39 -15.36
C THR A 176 -9.72 -16.71 -15.05
N MET A 177 -10.97 -16.65 -14.54
CA MET A 177 -11.74 -17.82 -14.13
C MET A 177 -13.19 -17.73 -14.63
N PRO A 178 -13.76 -18.82 -15.18
CA PRO A 178 -15.19 -18.87 -15.54
C PRO A 178 -16.06 -18.81 -14.28
N GLY A 179 -17.26 -18.24 -14.42
CA GLY A 179 -18.29 -18.33 -13.39
C GLY A 179 -18.84 -19.75 -13.28
N VAL A 180 -19.13 -20.19 -12.07
CA VAL A 180 -19.79 -21.46 -11.77
C VAL A 180 -20.97 -21.25 -10.82
N ALA A 181 -21.85 -22.24 -10.72
CA ALA A 181 -22.93 -22.19 -9.74
C ALA A 181 -22.42 -22.15 -8.31
N VAL A 182 -23.02 -21.31 -7.50
CA VAL A 182 -22.71 -21.18 -6.08
C VAL A 182 -23.09 -22.46 -5.33
N LYS A 183 -22.21 -22.95 -4.46
CA LYS A 183 -22.40 -24.20 -3.70
C LYS A 183 -22.23 -23.94 -2.20
N PRO A 184 -23.24 -23.37 -1.50
CA PRO A 184 -23.19 -23.20 -0.05
C PRO A 184 -23.26 -24.57 0.65
N GLY A 185 -22.81 -24.61 1.91
CA GLY A 185 -23.02 -25.75 2.80
C GLY A 185 -24.49 -25.89 3.21
N PRO A 186 -24.85 -27.01 3.85
CA PRO A 186 -26.20 -27.21 4.40
C PRO A 186 -26.52 -26.12 5.44
N ALA A 187 -27.80 -25.78 5.57
CA ALA A 187 -28.27 -24.90 6.63
C ALA A 187 -27.93 -25.50 8.00
N ARG A 188 -27.55 -24.66 8.94
CA ARG A 188 -27.29 -25.03 10.34
C ARG A 188 -28.39 -24.52 11.22
#